data_15cf87086b9fb7936b8e7098574e68ec
#
_entry.id   15cf87086b9fb7936b8e7098574e68ec
#
_cell.length_a   1.000
_cell.length_b   1.000
_cell.length_c   1.000
_cell.angle_alpha   90.00
_cell.angle_beta   90.00
_cell.angle_gamma   90.00
#
_symmetry.space_group_name_H-M   'P 1'
#
loop_
_entity.id
_entity.type
_entity.pdbx_description
1 polymer ?
#
loop_
_entity_poly.entity_id
_entity_poly.type
_entity_poly.pdbx_seq_one_letter_code
_entity_poly.pdbx_strand_id
1 'polypeptide(L)'
;MPSPAVTTDPGAALDLLAGRRLVVLTGAGLSTDSGIPDYRGPGSRPRNPMTYSEFVSGEAAQQRYWARSHVGWARMRRADPNPGHRALAALGAAGVVDGLVTQNVDGLHTVAGSRGVVDLHGRIDEVVCLDCRRITARDALAARLTALNPGFTEAHSAQVETAPDGDAAVEITDGFRIAPCASCGGVLKPHVVFFGENVPKDRVARCYAMVATLTPEDGALLVAGSSLTVMSGLRFVRAAHRAEVPVVIVNRGATRGDELADPRVDAGCSEALTALAAQPV
;
A
#
# COMPACT_ATOMS: atom_id res chain seq x y z
N MET A 1 11.44 -23.76 -18.24
CA MET A 1 10.04 -23.95 -17.84
C MET A 1 9.17 -23.12 -18.76
N PRO A 2 7.99 -23.57 -19.18
CA PRO A 2 7.08 -22.71 -19.94
C PRO A 2 6.74 -21.48 -19.10
N SER A 3 6.63 -20.30 -19.75
CA SER A 3 6.13 -19.10 -19.06
C SER A 3 4.73 -19.39 -18.50
N PRO A 4 4.42 -18.92 -17.28
CA PRO A 4 3.10 -19.13 -16.69
C PRO A 4 2.02 -18.56 -17.63
N ALA A 5 0.87 -19.22 -17.66
CA ALA A 5 -0.25 -18.79 -18.48
C ALA A 5 -0.76 -17.45 -17.98
N VAL A 6 -0.67 -16.42 -18.81
CA VAL A 6 -1.32 -15.12 -18.56
C VAL A 6 -2.71 -15.19 -19.14
N THR A 7 -3.72 -15.01 -18.32
CA THR A 7 -5.12 -14.95 -18.74
C THR A 7 -5.73 -13.59 -18.39
N THR A 8 -6.70 -13.16 -19.17
CA THR A 8 -7.56 -12.00 -18.84
C THR A 8 -8.86 -12.45 -18.16
N ASP A 9 -9.15 -13.76 -18.20
CA ASP A 9 -10.31 -14.33 -17.52
C ASP A 9 -9.94 -14.67 -16.07
N PRO A 10 -10.61 -14.11 -15.06
CA PRO A 10 -10.38 -14.45 -13.66
C PRO A 10 -10.85 -15.87 -13.30
N GLY A 11 -11.63 -16.57 -14.16
CA GLY A 11 -12.20 -17.87 -13.86
C GLY A 11 -11.20 -18.89 -13.35
N ALA A 12 -10.08 -19.09 -14.05
CA ALA A 12 -9.04 -20.03 -13.61
C ALA A 12 -8.43 -19.69 -12.24
N ALA A 13 -8.33 -18.39 -11.90
CA ALA A 13 -7.89 -17.96 -10.58
C ALA A 13 -8.96 -18.24 -9.52
N LEU A 14 -10.22 -17.99 -9.85
CA LEU A 14 -11.35 -18.25 -8.95
C LEU A 14 -11.46 -19.75 -8.64
N ASP A 15 -11.34 -20.60 -9.65
CA ASP A 15 -11.39 -22.06 -9.49
C ASP A 15 -10.25 -22.57 -8.58
N LEU A 16 -9.05 -22.04 -8.74
CA LEU A 16 -7.91 -22.41 -7.90
C LEU A 16 -8.09 -21.95 -6.45
N LEU A 17 -8.65 -20.74 -6.24
CA LEU A 17 -8.81 -20.17 -4.91
C LEU A 17 -10.05 -20.69 -4.17
N ALA A 18 -11.00 -21.33 -4.87
CA ALA A 18 -12.22 -21.87 -4.27
C ALA A 18 -11.93 -22.87 -3.17
N GLY A 19 -12.53 -22.68 -1.98
CA GLY A 19 -12.39 -23.57 -0.82
C GLY A 19 -11.02 -23.52 -0.14
N ARG A 20 -10.10 -22.62 -0.56
CA ARG A 20 -8.78 -22.48 0.07
C ARG A 20 -8.77 -21.33 1.07
N ARG A 21 -7.95 -21.50 2.11
CA ARG A 21 -7.60 -20.41 3.03
C ARG A 21 -6.59 -19.49 2.36
N LEU A 22 -6.79 -18.17 2.46
CA LEU A 22 -6.01 -17.21 1.74
C LEU A 22 -5.17 -16.32 2.67
N VAL A 23 -3.91 -16.13 2.31
CA VAL A 23 -3.16 -14.93 2.70
C VAL A 23 -3.12 -14.01 1.49
N VAL A 24 -3.48 -12.73 1.71
CA VAL A 24 -3.56 -11.76 0.63
C VAL A 24 -2.46 -10.71 0.78
N LEU A 25 -1.74 -10.44 -0.30
CA LEU A 25 -0.77 -9.34 -0.41
C LEU A 25 -1.31 -8.30 -1.40
N THR A 26 -1.56 -7.07 -0.93
CA THR A 26 -2.07 -6.01 -1.81
C THR A 26 -1.02 -4.94 -2.09
N GLY A 27 -1.20 -4.24 -3.22
CA GLY A 27 -0.37 -3.11 -3.63
C GLY A 27 -1.21 -1.98 -4.24
N ALA A 28 -0.55 -0.93 -4.74
CA ALA A 28 -1.18 0.33 -5.16
C ALA A 28 -2.22 0.17 -6.27
N GLY A 29 -2.11 -0.86 -7.12
CA GLY A 29 -3.09 -1.18 -8.14
C GLY A 29 -4.48 -1.53 -7.59
N LEU A 30 -4.59 -1.95 -6.33
CA LEU A 30 -5.90 -2.14 -5.69
C LEU A 30 -6.59 -0.80 -5.39
N SER A 31 -5.85 0.24 -5.07
CA SER A 31 -6.42 1.54 -4.66
C SER A 31 -6.72 2.49 -5.84
N THR A 32 -6.46 2.08 -7.08
CA THR A 32 -6.75 2.91 -8.27
C THR A 32 -8.23 3.26 -8.41
N ASP A 33 -9.11 2.30 -8.09
CA ASP A 33 -10.56 2.50 -8.10
C ASP A 33 -11.07 3.35 -6.92
N SER A 34 -10.19 3.69 -5.98
CA SER A 34 -10.42 4.68 -4.90
C SER A 34 -9.89 6.07 -5.25
N GLY A 35 -9.41 6.26 -6.49
CA GLY A 35 -8.83 7.52 -6.97
C GLY A 35 -7.39 7.76 -6.51
N ILE A 36 -6.73 6.79 -5.88
CA ILE A 36 -5.29 6.84 -5.56
C ILE A 36 -4.54 6.19 -6.73
N PRO A 37 -3.63 6.92 -7.41
CA PRO A 37 -2.89 6.35 -8.54
C PRO A 37 -1.95 5.21 -8.07
N ASP A 38 -1.50 4.40 -8.99
CA ASP A 38 -0.41 3.47 -8.74
C ASP A 38 0.94 4.01 -9.23
N TYR A 39 2.03 3.27 -8.97
CA TYR A 39 3.38 3.67 -9.38
C TYR A 39 3.76 3.21 -10.78
N ARG A 40 3.16 2.10 -11.28
CA ARG A 40 3.70 1.33 -12.42
C ARG A 40 2.63 0.67 -13.29
N GLY A 41 1.36 0.89 -13.02
CA GLY A 41 0.27 0.38 -13.85
C GLY A 41 0.22 1.07 -15.23
N PRO A 42 -0.60 0.54 -16.14
CA PRO A 42 -0.79 1.16 -17.45
C PRO A 42 -1.21 2.62 -17.32
N GLY A 43 -0.44 3.54 -17.92
CA GLY A 43 -0.68 4.98 -17.87
C GLY A 43 -0.06 5.70 -16.66
N SER A 44 0.60 5.01 -15.74
CA SER A 44 1.31 5.65 -14.63
C SER A 44 2.49 6.46 -15.12
N ARG A 45 2.63 7.68 -14.57
CA ARG A 45 3.79 8.53 -14.88
C ARG A 45 5.00 8.12 -14.05
N PRO A 46 6.21 8.18 -14.62
CA PRO A 46 7.44 7.99 -13.86
C PRO A 46 7.50 8.96 -12.68
N ARG A 47 7.79 8.46 -11.49
CA ARG A 47 7.90 9.25 -10.26
C ARG A 47 9.22 8.94 -9.58
N ASN A 48 9.78 9.96 -8.95
CA ASN A 48 10.98 9.86 -8.13
C ASN A 48 10.62 10.21 -6.67
N PRO A 49 10.07 9.26 -5.90
CA PRO A 49 9.71 9.52 -4.52
C PRO A 49 10.95 9.78 -3.67
N MET A 50 10.81 10.66 -2.67
CA MET A 50 11.88 11.00 -1.75
C MET A 50 12.37 9.75 -1.00
N THR A 51 13.68 9.57 -0.94
CA THR A 51 14.31 8.49 -0.17
C THR A 51 14.44 8.86 1.30
N TYR A 52 14.63 7.84 2.16
CA TYR A 52 14.88 8.08 3.59
C TYR A 52 16.15 8.91 3.82
N SER A 53 17.24 8.55 3.14
CA SER A 53 18.52 9.29 3.25
C SER A 53 18.37 10.76 2.82
N GLU A 54 17.57 11.04 1.80
CA GLU A 54 17.27 12.41 1.38
C GLU A 54 16.45 13.14 2.44
N PHE A 55 15.39 12.52 2.98
CA PHE A 55 14.56 13.13 4.02
C PHE A 55 15.36 13.51 5.27
N VAL A 56 16.27 12.67 5.72
CA VAL A 56 17.09 12.92 6.92
C VAL A 56 18.33 13.77 6.66
N SER A 57 18.57 14.18 5.40
CA SER A 57 19.74 14.99 5.05
C SER A 57 19.70 16.44 5.60
N GLY A 58 18.53 16.92 6.01
CA GLY A 58 18.39 18.22 6.64
C GLY A 58 17.00 18.86 6.49
N GLU A 59 16.87 20.03 7.11
CA GLU A 59 15.60 20.76 7.20
C GLU A 59 14.98 21.10 5.84
N ALA A 60 15.81 21.49 4.86
CA ALA A 60 15.31 21.83 3.52
C ALA A 60 14.63 20.63 2.82
N ALA A 61 15.15 19.40 3.01
CA ALA A 61 14.52 18.19 2.47
C ALA A 61 13.20 17.88 3.19
N GLN A 62 13.16 18.03 4.51
CA GLN A 62 11.95 17.87 5.33
C GLN A 62 10.89 18.92 4.96
N GLN A 63 11.28 20.17 4.77
CA GLN A 63 10.41 21.26 4.31
C GLN A 63 9.76 20.91 2.96
N ARG A 64 10.57 20.53 1.97
CA ARG A 64 10.09 20.12 0.65
C ARG A 64 9.11 18.93 0.76
N TYR A 65 9.44 17.91 1.54
CA TYR A 65 8.54 16.78 1.78
C TYR A 65 7.21 17.22 2.40
N TRP A 66 7.26 17.97 3.52
CA TRP A 66 6.06 18.33 4.24
C TRP A 66 5.16 19.32 3.48
N ALA A 67 5.73 20.22 2.69
CA ALA A 67 4.96 21.09 1.81
C ALA A 67 4.12 20.27 0.80
N ARG A 68 4.75 19.34 0.12
CA ARG A 68 4.12 18.47 -0.87
C ARG A 68 3.12 17.51 -0.22
N SER A 69 3.51 16.85 0.86
CA SER A 69 2.65 15.95 1.62
C SER A 69 1.46 16.67 2.25
N HIS A 70 1.60 17.95 2.64
CA HIS A 70 0.49 18.72 3.21
C HIS A 70 -0.62 18.98 2.18
N VAL A 71 -0.26 19.33 0.96
CA VAL A 71 -1.21 19.48 -0.16
C VAL A 71 -1.85 18.13 -0.51
N GLY A 72 -1.05 17.07 -0.65
CA GLY A 72 -1.55 15.74 -1.03
C GLY A 72 -2.43 15.08 0.04
N TRP A 73 -2.23 15.41 1.32
CA TRP A 73 -3.02 14.87 2.41
C TRP A 73 -4.51 15.15 2.28
N ALA A 74 -4.89 16.33 1.77
CA ALA A 74 -6.28 16.67 1.56
C ALA A 74 -7.02 15.70 0.62
N ARG A 75 -6.31 15.09 -0.33
CA ARG A 75 -6.83 14.07 -1.24
C ARG A 75 -6.81 12.68 -0.59
N MET A 76 -5.68 12.29 0.03
CA MET A 76 -5.54 10.98 0.67
C MET A 76 -6.62 10.72 1.72
N ARG A 77 -6.90 11.70 2.58
CA ARG A 77 -7.91 11.57 3.65
C ARG A 77 -9.36 11.50 3.15
N ARG A 78 -9.63 11.80 1.88
CA ARG A 78 -10.96 11.74 1.26
C ARG A 78 -11.18 10.46 0.45
N ALA A 79 -10.15 9.64 0.30
CA ALA A 79 -10.26 8.40 -0.44
C ALA A 79 -11.13 7.41 0.34
N ASP A 80 -12.07 6.79 -0.38
CA ASP A 80 -12.96 5.78 0.18
C ASP A 80 -12.57 4.37 -0.29
N PRO A 81 -12.78 3.33 0.53
CA PRO A 81 -12.62 1.96 0.10
C PRO A 81 -13.45 1.66 -1.14
N ASN A 82 -12.84 1.02 -2.13
CA ASN A 82 -13.50 0.56 -3.33
C ASN A 82 -14.11 -0.87 -3.15
N PRO A 83 -14.80 -1.43 -4.16
CA PRO A 83 -15.36 -2.78 -4.08
C PRO A 83 -14.35 -3.86 -3.74
N GLY A 84 -13.09 -3.78 -4.22
CA GLY A 84 -12.03 -4.74 -3.90
C GLY A 84 -11.65 -4.74 -2.43
N HIS A 85 -11.56 -3.58 -1.78
CA HIS A 85 -11.31 -3.49 -0.34
C HIS A 85 -12.48 -4.11 0.46
N ARG A 86 -13.74 -3.83 0.06
CA ARG A 86 -14.93 -4.39 0.73
C ARG A 86 -15.04 -5.90 0.53
N ALA A 87 -14.70 -6.41 -0.65
CA ALA A 87 -14.66 -7.83 -0.95
C ALA A 87 -13.67 -8.56 -0.04
N LEU A 88 -12.45 -8.03 0.14
CA LEU A 88 -11.47 -8.61 1.05
C LEU A 88 -11.92 -8.56 2.52
N ALA A 89 -12.61 -7.50 2.94
CA ALA A 89 -13.18 -7.42 4.27
C ALA A 89 -14.28 -8.48 4.49
N ALA A 90 -15.15 -8.70 3.49
CA ALA A 90 -16.19 -9.73 3.53
C ALA A 90 -15.59 -11.14 3.56
N LEU A 91 -14.60 -11.44 2.73
CA LEU A 91 -13.87 -12.72 2.73
C LEU A 91 -13.16 -12.97 4.07
N GLY A 92 -12.60 -11.94 4.68
CA GLY A 92 -12.02 -12.05 6.02
C GLY A 92 -13.08 -12.33 7.11
N ALA A 93 -14.25 -11.70 7.01
CA ALA A 93 -15.36 -11.96 7.93
C ALA A 93 -15.95 -13.37 7.77
N ALA A 94 -15.89 -13.92 6.54
CA ALA A 94 -16.31 -15.31 6.25
C ALA A 94 -15.25 -16.36 6.60
N GLY A 95 -14.04 -15.96 7.06
CA GLY A 95 -12.97 -16.89 7.41
C GLY A 95 -12.20 -17.47 6.21
N VAL A 96 -12.37 -16.89 5.01
CA VAL A 96 -11.62 -17.28 3.80
C VAL A 96 -10.24 -16.62 3.77
N VAL A 97 -10.16 -15.35 4.19
CA VAL A 97 -8.89 -14.60 4.29
C VAL A 97 -8.39 -14.65 5.73
N ASP A 98 -7.35 -15.44 5.98
CA ASP A 98 -6.71 -15.60 7.29
C ASP A 98 -5.69 -14.51 7.59
N GLY A 99 -5.10 -13.93 6.56
CA GLY A 99 -4.08 -12.89 6.69
C GLY A 99 -4.14 -11.87 5.56
N LEU A 100 -4.03 -10.60 5.91
CA LEU A 100 -4.00 -9.50 4.95
C LEU A 100 -2.77 -8.62 5.19
N VAL A 101 -1.89 -8.61 4.20
CA VAL A 101 -0.69 -7.75 4.15
C VAL A 101 -0.89 -6.72 3.06
N THR A 102 -0.69 -5.45 3.38
CA THR A 102 -0.74 -4.39 2.37
C THR A 102 0.58 -3.64 2.26
N GLN A 103 1.00 -3.37 1.03
CA GLN A 103 2.09 -2.46 0.73
C GLN A 103 1.62 -0.99 0.69
N ASN A 104 0.30 -0.78 0.62
CA ASN A 104 -0.31 0.54 0.57
C ASN A 104 -0.25 1.20 1.95
N VAL A 105 -0.18 2.53 1.92
CA VAL A 105 -0.11 3.35 3.14
C VAL A 105 -1.42 4.10 3.42
N ASP A 106 -2.44 3.90 2.58
CA ASP A 106 -3.71 4.65 2.58
C ASP A 106 -4.67 4.30 3.72
N GLY A 107 -4.49 3.12 4.35
CA GLY A 107 -5.34 2.65 5.44
C GLY A 107 -6.73 2.14 5.01
N LEU A 108 -7.02 2.06 3.70
CA LEU A 108 -8.35 1.76 3.18
C LEU A 108 -8.86 0.36 3.53
N HIS A 109 -7.97 -0.62 3.72
CA HIS A 109 -8.38 -1.94 4.22
C HIS A 109 -9.02 -1.87 5.60
N THR A 110 -8.42 -1.11 6.51
CA THR A 110 -8.96 -0.91 7.87
C THR A 110 -10.31 -0.18 7.83
N VAL A 111 -10.41 0.86 6.99
CA VAL A 111 -11.68 1.60 6.79
C VAL A 111 -12.76 0.71 6.18
N ALA A 112 -12.40 -0.23 5.30
CA ALA A 112 -13.32 -1.22 4.72
C ALA A 112 -13.82 -2.26 5.74
N GLY A 113 -13.21 -2.35 6.93
CA GLY A 113 -13.57 -3.31 7.97
C GLY A 113 -12.69 -4.57 8.03
N SER A 114 -11.60 -4.63 7.25
CA SER A 114 -10.62 -5.73 7.36
C SER A 114 -9.95 -5.70 8.72
N ARG A 115 -9.78 -6.89 9.33
CA ARG A 115 -9.16 -7.06 10.66
C ARG A 115 -7.76 -7.63 10.54
N GLY A 116 -6.90 -7.30 11.50
CA GLY A 116 -5.56 -7.89 11.58
C GLY A 116 -4.61 -7.52 10.43
N VAL A 117 -4.92 -6.45 9.68
CA VAL A 117 -4.11 -5.98 8.56
C VAL A 117 -2.68 -5.70 9.00
N VAL A 118 -1.71 -6.17 8.21
CA VAL A 118 -0.31 -5.75 8.36
C VAL A 118 0.02 -4.68 7.33
N ASP A 119 0.08 -3.44 7.78
CA ASP A 119 0.54 -2.30 6.97
C ASP A 119 2.06 -2.39 6.80
N LEU A 120 2.51 -3.15 5.80
CA LEU A 120 3.93 -3.50 5.61
C LEU A 120 4.81 -2.24 5.52
N HIS A 121 4.34 -1.23 4.81
CA HIS A 121 5.05 0.04 4.64
C HIS A 121 4.53 1.16 5.57
N GLY A 122 3.71 0.82 6.57
CA GLY A 122 3.15 1.78 7.52
C GLY A 122 1.92 2.50 7.00
N ARG A 123 1.58 3.63 7.66
CA ARG A 123 0.35 4.37 7.43
C ARG A 123 0.62 5.85 7.25
N ILE A 124 0.00 6.45 6.22
CA ILE A 124 0.14 7.88 5.92
C ILE A 124 -0.70 8.76 6.85
N ASP A 125 -1.72 8.21 7.50
CA ASP A 125 -2.55 8.89 8.50
C ASP A 125 -1.90 8.97 9.89
N GLU A 126 -0.65 8.48 10.00
CA GLU A 126 0.16 8.54 11.20
C GLU A 126 1.47 9.31 10.95
N VAL A 127 1.98 9.92 12.02
CA VAL A 127 3.26 10.64 12.04
C VAL A 127 4.09 10.13 13.21
N VAL A 128 5.33 9.80 12.96
CA VAL A 128 6.29 9.37 14.00
C VAL A 128 7.35 10.44 14.23
N CYS A 129 7.69 10.70 15.49
CA CYS A 129 8.87 11.46 15.84
C CYS A 129 10.11 10.56 15.74
N LEU A 130 11.14 11.01 15.01
CA LEU A 130 12.37 10.22 14.87
C LEU A 130 13.17 10.12 16.18
N ASP A 131 13.03 11.10 17.07
CA ASP A 131 13.78 11.16 18.34
C ASP A 131 13.06 10.41 19.47
N CYS A 132 11.86 10.83 19.86
CA CYS A 132 11.13 10.22 20.97
C CYS A 132 10.22 9.04 20.58
N ARG A 133 10.14 8.71 19.31
CA ARG A 133 9.35 7.60 18.74
C ARG A 133 7.85 7.66 18.96
N ARG A 134 7.34 8.79 19.48
CA ARG A 134 5.91 9.00 19.63
C ARG A 134 5.22 9.02 18.28
N ILE A 135 4.12 8.27 18.18
CA ILE A 135 3.23 8.26 17.02
C ILE A 135 2.03 9.14 17.34
N THR A 136 1.59 9.96 16.39
CA THR A 136 0.46 10.86 16.47
C THR A 136 -0.34 10.82 15.18
N ALA A 137 -1.61 11.25 15.23
CA ALA A 137 -2.45 11.34 14.04
C ALA A 137 -1.93 12.40 13.06
N ARG A 138 -1.96 12.09 11.77
CA ARG A 138 -1.56 13.01 10.69
C ARG A 138 -2.43 14.27 10.65
N ASP A 139 -3.72 14.16 10.99
CA ASP A 139 -4.63 15.31 11.05
C ASP A 139 -4.20 16.35 12.11
N ALA A 140 -3.68 15.90 13.25
CA ALA A 140 -3.16 16.81 14.27
C ALA A 140 -1.94 17.60 13.74
N LEU A 141 -1.05 16.96 12.97
CA LEU A 141 0.04 17.68 12.32
C LEU A 141 -0.49 18.56 11.18
N ALA A 142 -1.48 18.11 10.40
CA ALA A 142 -2.06 18.89 9.31
C ALA A 142 -2.64 20.23 9.82
N ALA A 143 -3.38 20.21 10.94
CA ALA A 143 -3.90 21.43 11.55
C ALA A 143 -2.78 22.41 11.95
N ARG A 144 -1.68 21.91 12.52
CA ARG A 144 -0.51 22.72 12.87
C ARG A 144 0.18 23.31 11.65
N LEU A 145 0.34 22.52 10.59
CA LEU A 145 0.95 22.98 9.34
C LEU A 145 0.07 24.03 8.65
N THR A 146 -1.26 23.89 8.66
CA THR A 146 -2.18 24.90 8.15
C THR A 146 -2.05 26.22 8.92
N ALA A 147 -1.96 26.16 10.25
CA ALA A 147 -1.79 27.37 11.05
C ALA A 147 -0.44 28.08 10.80
N LEU A 148 0.62 27.31 10.53
CA LEU A 148 1.94 27.86 10.20
C LEU A 148 2.04 28.40 8.77
N ASN A 149 1.21 27.91 7.85
CA ASN A 149 1.27 28.21 6.42
C ASN A 149 -0.14 28.56 5.89
N PRO A 150 -0.74 29.66 6.34
CA PRO A 150 -2.09 30.03 5.91
C PRO A 150 -2.13 30.26 4.40
N GLY A 151 -3.17 29.73 3.72
CA GLY A 151 -3.37 29.87 2.29
C GLY A 151 -2.48 28.97 1.40
N PHE A 152 -1.53 28.21 1.97
CA PHE A 152 -0.60 27.41 1.16
C PHE A 152 -1.33 26.28 0.40
N THR A 153 -2.22 25.57 1.05
CA THR A 153 -2.97 24.48 0.41
C THR A 153 -3.88 25.01 -0.69
N GLU A 154 -4.59 26.11 -0.46
CA GLU A 154 -5.48 26.75 -1.42
C GLU A 154 -4.74 27.23 -2.66
N ALA A 155 -3.55 27.80 -2.48
CA ALA A 155 -2.71 28.28 -3.58
C ALA A 155 -2.15 27.14 -4.45
N HIS A 156 -2.00 25.93 -3.91
CA HIS A 156 -1.33 24.81 -4.59
C HIS A 156 -2.24 23.60 -4.87
N SER A 157 -3.51 23.60 -4.46
CA SER A 157 -4.41 22.44 -4.61
C SER A 157 -5.06 22.32 -5.99
N ALA A 158 -5.14 23.41 -6.75
CA ALA A 158 -5.75 23.40 -8.07
C ALA A 158 -4.85 22.66 -9.08
N GLN A 159 -5.23 21.46 -9.50
CA GLN A 159 -4.58 20.64 -10.53
C GLN A 159 -3.31 19.87 -10.11
N VAL A 160 -3.03 19.69 -8.81
CA VAL A 160 -1.84 18.95 -8.41
C VAL A 160 -2.07 17.44 -8.45
N GLU A 161 -1.24 16.74 -9.22
CA GLU A 161 -1.17 15.28 -9.19
C GLU A 161 -0.55 14.80 -7.87
N THR A 162 -1.19 13.80 -7.26
CA THR A 162 -0.71 13.20 -6.01
C THR A 162 -0.18 11.79 -6.30
N ALA A 163 0.94 11.44 -5.70
CA ALA A 163 1.50 10.09 -5.75
C ALA A 163 0.76 9.12 -4.83
N PRO A 164 0.97 7.79 -4.96
CA PRO A 164 0.33 6.78 -4.11
C PRO A 164 0.63 6.92 -2.61
N ASP A 165 1.72 7.57 -2.26
CA ASP A 165 2.16 7.90 -0.89
C ASP A 165 1.74 9.31 -0.44
N GLY A 166 0.84 9.96 -1.18
CA GLY A 166 0.34 11.29 -0.85
C GLY A 166 1.31 12.43 -1.19
N ASP A 167 2.40 12.18 -1.89
CA ASP A 167 3.33 13.21 -2.35
C ASP A 167 2.72 13.99 -3.54
N ALA A 168 2.45 15.27 -3.35
CA ALA A 168 1.87 16.15 -4.37
C ALA A 168 2.96 16.79 -5.24
N ALA A 169 2.71 16.95 -6.54
CA ALA A 169 3.65 17.56 -7.47
C ALA A 169 3.70 19.11 -7.32
N VAL A 170 4.07 19.60 -6.14
CA VAL A 170 4.28 21.02 -5.84
C VAL A 170 5.74 21.36 -6.09
N GLU A 171 5.99 22.32 -6.98
CA GLU A 171 7.35 22.76 -7.33
C GLU A 171 7.89 23.81 -6.35
N ILE A 172 7.05 24.78 -5.96
CA ILE A 172 7.44 25.87 -5.07
C ILE A 172 7.14 25.48 -3.62
N THR A 173 8.17 25.14 -2.89
CA THR A 173 8.08 24.75 -1.47
C THR A 173 8.82 25.73 -0.55
N ASP A 174 9.46 26.72 -1.11
CA ASP A 174 10.21 27.74 -0.37
C ASP A 174 9.28 28.54 0.55
N GLY A 175 9.75 28.81 1.77
CA GLY A 175 8.97 29.49 2.79
C GLY A 175 7.93 28.63 3.52
N PHE A 176 7.73 27.36 3.14
CA PHE A 176 6.86 26.48 3.91
C PHE A 176 7.47 26.16 5.28
N ARG A 177 6.73 26.41 6.35
CA ARG A 177 7.18 26.23 7.72
C ARG A 177 6.80 24.86 8.23
N ILE A 178 7.79 24.08 8.66
CA ILE A 178 7.57 22.76 9.28
C ILE A 178 7.29 22.88 10.78
N ALA A 179 6.60 21.89 11.33
CA ALA A 179 6.30 21.81 12.75
C ALA A 179 7.16 20.73 13.41
N PRO A 180 7.89 21.05 14.49
CA PRO A 180 8.63 20.05 15.27
C PRO A 180 7.68 19.16 16.07
N CYS A 181 8.20 18.08 16.65
CA CYS A 181 7.44 17.26 17.60
C CYS A 181 6.98 18.11 18.80
N ALA A 182 5.69 18.07 19.10
CA ALA A 182 5.12 18.81 20.21
C ALA A 182 5.61 18.33 21.60
N SER A 183 6.17 17.11 21.67
CA SER A 183 6.61 16.53 22.94
C SER A 183 8.08 16.75 23.24
N CYS A 184 8.96 16.75 22.21
CA CYS A 184 10.41 16.81 22.43
C CYS A 184 11.14 17.76 21.47
N GLY A 185 10.44 18.43 20.56
CA GLY A 185 11.05 19.31 19.55
C GLY A 185 11.70 18.57 18.37
N GLY A 186 11.71 17.25 18.37
CA GLY A 186 12.40 16.44 17.37
C GLY A 186 11.75 16.41 16.00
N VAL A 187 12.41 15.74 15.05
CA VAL A 187 12.00 15.66 13.65
C VAL A 187 10.77 14.75 13.50
N LEU A 188 9.74 15.25 12.83
CA LEU A 188 8.54 14.49 12.46
C LEU A 188 8.69 13.91 11.07
N LYS A 189 8.35 12.62 10.93
CA LYS A 189 8.31 11.87 9.67
C LYS A 189 6.93 11.21 9.54
N PRO A 190 6.34 11.04 8.33
CA PRO A 190 5.16 10.19 8.21
C PRO A 190 5.52 8.77 8.66
N HIS A 191 4.60 8.08 9.31
CA HIS A 191 4.84 6.72 9.80
C HIS A 191 4.76 5.69 8.66
N VAL A 192 5.46 5.99 7.55
CA VAL A 192 5.61 5.12 6.39
C VAL A 192 7.07 4.75 6.17
N VAL A 193 7.31 3.63 5.54
CA VAL A 193 8.64 3.19 5.12
C VAL A 193 8.99 3.89 3.80
N PHE A 194 10.01 4.74 3.82
CA PHE A 194 10.48 5.43 2.62
C PHE A 194 11.32 4.51 1.74
N PHE A 195 11.49 4.89 0.48
CA PHE A 195 12.46 4.22 -0.39
C PHE A 195 13.87 4.29 0.23
N GLY A 196 14.56 3.15 0.23
CA GLY A 196 15.85 3.00 0.91
C GLY A 196 15.79 2.80 2.43
N GLU A 197 14.61 2.89 3.04
CA GLU A 197 14.40 2.56 4.45
C GLU A 197 14.09 1.07 4.63
N ASN A 198 14.51 0.49 5.74
CA ASN A 198 14.18 -0.89 6.05
C ASN A 198 12.77 -1.01 6.64
N VAL A 199 12.01 -1.98 6.15
CA VAL A 199 10.76 -2.38 6.80
C VAL A 199 11.06 -2.90 8.20
N PRO A 200 10.32 -2.51 9.24
CA PRO A 200 10.50 -3.02 10.60
C PRO A 200 10.49 -4.54 10.65
N LYS A 201 11.45 -5.13 11.38
CA LYS A 201 11.67 -6.58 11.41
C LYS A 201 10.46 -7.36 11.94
N ASP A 202 9.75 -6.79 12.90
CA ASP A 202 8.53 -7.37 13.49
C ASP A 202 7.39 -7.46 12.46
N ARG A 203 7.21 -6.42 11.62
CA ARG A 203 6.22 -6.47 10.51
C ARG A 203 6.58 -7.55 9.50
N VAL A 204 7.86 -7.65 9.12
CA VAL A 204 8.35 -8.69 8.20
C VAL A 204 8.13 -10.08 8.80
N ALA A 205 8.44 -10.27 10.07
CA ALA A 205 8.25 -11.55 10.78
C ALA A 205 6.77 -11.95 10.82
N ARG A 206 5.86 -11.01 11.10
CA ARG A 206 4.41 -11.27 11.07
C ARG A 206 3.93 -11.72 9.68
N CYS A 207 4.40 -11.06 8.61
CA CYS A 207 4.04 -11.46 7.25
C CYS A 207 4.54 -12.87 6.91
N TYR A 208 5.78 -13.22 7.29
CA TYR A 208 6.28 -14.58 7.11
C TYR A 208 5.49 -15.60 7.93
N ALA A 209 5.10 -15.26 9.15
CA ALA A 209 4.28 -16.13 9.98
C ALA A 209 2.90 -16.39 9.33
N MET A 210 2.26 -15.39 8.74
CA MET A 210 1.03 -15.55 7.98
C MET A 210 1.22 -16.49 6.79
N VAL A 211 2.24 -16.25 5.95
CA VAL A 211 2.51 -17.12 4.78
C VAL A 211 2.84 -18.56 5.20
N ALA A 212 3.52 -18.74 6.32
CA ALA A 212 3.87 -20.06 6.85
C ALA A 212 2.67 -20.87 7.39
N THR A 213 1.49 -20.28 7.54
CA THR A 213 0.26 -21.02 7.88
C THR A 213 -0.40 -21.71 6.69
N LEU A 214 0.01 -21.35 5.46
CA LEU A 214 -0.53 -21.92 4.24
C LEU A 214 0.16 -23.27 3.94
N THR A 215 -0.61 -24.23 3.45
CA THR A 215 -0.08 -25.49 2.92
C THR A 215 -0.43 -25.63 1.43
N PRO A 216 0.28 -26.47 0.67
CA PRO A 216 -0.05 -26.70 -0.74
C PRO A 216 -1.48 -27.22 -0.96
N GLU A 217 -2.02 -27.98 0.01
CA GLU A 217 -3.30 -28.65 -0.10
C GLU A 217 -4.49 -27.71 0.14
N ASP A 218 -4.42 -26.87 1.16
CA ASP A 218 -5.57 -26.09 1.65
C ASP A 218 -5.39 -24.58 1.60
N GLY A 219 -4.20 -24.08 1.25
CA GLY A 219 -3.86 -22.66 1.26
C GLY A 219 -3.52 -22.11 -0.12
N ALA A 220 -3.57 -20.77 -0.26
CA ALA A 220 -3.02 -20.04 -1.40
C ALA A 220 -2.58 -18.63 -1.00
N LEU A 221 -1.55 -18.10 -1.67
CA LEU A 221 -1.16 -16.70 -1.60
C LEU A 221 -1.79 -15.94 -2.78
N LEU A 222 -2.68 -15.00 -2.49
CA LEU A 222 -3.25 -14.11 -3.49
C LEU A 222 -2.53 -12.76 -3.47
N VAL A 223 -1.98 -12.35 -4.60
CA VAL A 223 -1.43 -11.00 -4.80
C VAL A 223 -2.39 -10.18 -5.62
N ALA A 224 -2.82 -9.03 -5.12
CA ALA A 224 -3.75 -8.15 -5.81
C ALA A 224 -3.19 -6.72 -5.95
N GLY A 225 -3.01 -6.26 -7.20
CA GLY A 225 -2.61 -4.90 -7.53
C GLY A 225 -1.18 -4.54 -7.17
N SER A 226 -0.27 -5.51 -7.19
CA SER A 226 1.15 -5.26 -6.93
C SER A 226 2.03 -5.67 -8.08
N SER A 227 2.83 -4.74 -8.59
CA SER A 227 3.88 -5.04 -9.58
C SER A 227 5.03 -5.89 -9.02
N LEU A 228 5.09 -6.10 -7.68
CA LEU A 228 6.14 -6.83 -6.97
C LEU A 228 7.57 -6.36 -7.27
N THR A 229 7.73 -5.14 -7.80
CA THR A 229 9.05 -4.59 -8.15
C THR A 229 9.94 -4.42 -6.92
N VAL A 230 9.36 -4.04 -5.77
CA VAL A 230 10.10 -3.91 -4.52
C VAL A 230 10.20 -5.23 -3.77
N MET A 231 11.41 -5.51 -3.26
CA MET A 231 11.70 -6.79 -2.59
C MET A 231 10.88 -7.02 -1.32
N SER A 232 10.39 -5.95 -0.68
CA SER A 232 9.61 -6.05 0.56
C SER A 232 8.33 -6.88 0.39
N GLY A 233 7.66 -6.83 -0.79
CA GLY A 233 6.52 -7.69 -1.12
C GLY A 233 6.93 -9.00 -1.79
N LEU A 234 7.83 -8.95 -2.77
CA LEU A 234 8.24 -10.11 -3.56
C LEU A 234 8.80 -11.26 -2.69
N ARG A 235 9.43 -10.95 -1.56
CA ARG A 235 9.99 -11.96 -0.65
C ARG A 235 8.95 -12.96 -0.13
N PHE A 236 7.70 -12.52 0.06
CA PHE A 236 6.60 -13.38 0.54
C PHE A 236 6.08 -14.28 -0.57
N VAL A 237 5.99 -13.77 -1.80
CA VAL A 237 5.69 -14.58 -2.99
C VAL A 237 6.72 -15.68 -3.18
N ARG A 238 8.01 -15.34 -3.07
CA ARG A 238 9.10 -16.33 -3.12
C ARG A 238 9.04 -17.34 -1.98
N ALA A 239 8.58 -16.94 -0.80
CA ALA A 239 8.45 -17.86 0.34
C ALA A 239 7.32 -18.86 0.10
N ALA A 240 6.14 -18.41 -0.35
CA ALA A 240 5.02 -19.26 -0.70
C ALA A 240 5.40 -20.26 -1.82
N HIS A 241 5.99 -19.76 -2.91
CA HIS A 241 6.43 -20.58 -4.03
C HIS A 241 7.45 -21.66 -3.61
N ARG A 242 8.42 -21.34 -2.75
CA ARG A 242 9.38 -22.33 -2.22
C ARG A 242 8.74 -23.38 -1.31
N ALA A 243 7.63 -23.04 -0.68
CA ALA A 243 6.83 -23.96 0.13
C ALA A 243 5.78 -24.71 -0.71
N GLU A 244 5.85 -24.60 -2.05
CA GLU A 244 4.91 -25.21 -3.00
C GLU A 244 3.45 -24.78 -2.80
N VAL A 245 3.23 -23.69 -2.04
CA VAL A 245 1.91 -23.07 -1.86
C VAL A 245 1.51 -22.37 -3.17
N PRO A 246 0.30 -22.62 -3.69
CA PRO A 246 -0.21 -21.95 -4.88
C PRO A 246 -0.14 -20.42 -4.74
N VAL A 247 0.35 -19.76 -5.80
CA VAL A 247 0.41 -18.30 -5.87
C VAL A 247 -0.45 -17.81 -7.02
N VAL A 248 -1.41 -16.98 -6.75
CA VAL A 248 -2.25 -16.30 -7.75
C VAL A 248 -1.91 -14.82 -7.75
N ILE A 249 -1.69 -14.25 -8.94
CA ILE A 249 -1.46 -12.82 -9.11
C ILE A 249 -2.58 -12.22 -9.96
N VAL A 250 -3.29 -11.24 -9.41
CA VAL A 250 -4.25 -10.38 -10.12
C VAL A 250 -3.66 -8.98 -10.22
N ASN A 251 -3.28 -8.56 -11.41
CA ASN A 251 -2.67 -7.25 -11.63
C ASN A 251 -2.78 -6.82 -13.10
N ARG A 252 -3.10 -5.55 -13.35
CA ARG A 252 -3.00 -4.98 -14.69
C ARG A 252 -1.53 -4.74 -15.04
N GLY A 253 -1.07 -5.35 -16.13
CA GLY A 253 0.33 -5.29 -16.57
C GLY A 253 1.25 -6.29 -15.85
N ALA A 254 2.47 -6.43 -16.35
CA ALA A 254 3.45 -7.40 -15.87
C ALA A 254 3.91 -7.13 -14.42
N THR A 255 4.26 -8.21 -13.73
CA THR A 255 4.82 -8.14 -12.38
C THR A 255 6.18 -8.86 -12.32
N ARG A 256 6.97 -8.54 -11.32
CA ARG A 256 8.24 -9.25 -11.07
C ARG A 256 8.04 -10.67 -10.53
N GLY A 257 6.83 -11.01 -10.17
CA GLY A 257 6.46 -12.33 -9.64
C GLY A 257 5.78 -13.25 -10.65
N ASP A 258 5.61 -12.84 -11.90
CA ASP A 258 4.85 -13.59 -12.91
C ASP A 258 5.31 -15.05 -13.03
N GLU A 259 6.63 -15.30 -13.04
CA GLU A 259 7.21 -16.64 -13.12
C GLU A 259 6.98 -17.52 -11.88
N LEU A 260 6.49 -16.94 -10.79
CA LEU A 260 6.23 -17.62 -9.52
C LEU A 260 4.74 -17.89 -9.30
N ALA A 261 3.88 -17.48 -10.22
CA ALA A 261 2.43 -17.56 -10.10
C ALA A 261 1.84 -18.47 -11.19
N ASP A 262 0.79 -19.19 -10.80
CA ASP A 262 -0.05 -19.94 -11.72
C ASP A 262 -1.46 -20.10 -11.10
N PRO A 263 -2.45 -19.38 -11.67
CA PRO A 263 -2.37 -18.46 -12.82
C PRO A 263 -1.97 -17.02 -12.45
N ARG A 264 -1.53 -16.28 -13.48
CA ARG A 264 -1.47 -14.82 -13.47
C ARG A 264 -2.65 -14.27 -14.25
N VAL A 265 -3.42 -13.36 -13.62
CA VAL A 265 -4.59 -12.73 -14.23
C VAL A 265 -4.31 -11.25 -14.52
N ASP A 266 -4.45 -10.86 -15.79
CA ASP A 266 -4.37 -9.46 -16.21
C ASP A 266 -5.76 -8.82 -16.17
N ALA A 267 -6.18 -8.40 -14.97
CA ALA A 267 -7.52 -7.85 -14.73
C ALA A 267 -7.51 -6.77 -13.63
N GLY A 268 -8.62 -6.07 -13.51
CA GLY A 268 -8.88 -5.13 -12.41
C GLY A 268 -9.05 -5.87 -11.07
N CYS A 269 -8.41 -5.35 -10.02
CA CYS A 269 -8.48 -6.00 -8.71
C CYS A 269 -9.90 -5.99 -8.12
N SER A 270 -10.63 -4.87 -8.24
CA SER A 270 -12.00 -4.78 -7.71
C SER A 270 -12.93 -5.80 -8.36
N GLU A 271 -12.82 -5.99 -9.68
CA GLU A 271 -13.61 -6.96 -10.44
C GLU A 271 -13.31 -8.39 -9.98
N ALA A 272 -12.05 -8.80 -9.99
CA ALA A 272 -11.65 -10.15 -9.62
C ALA A 272 -11.96 -10.48 -8.15
N LEU A 273 -11.71 -9.55 -7.23
CA LEU A 273 -11.98 -9.76 -5.80
C LEU A 273 -13.47 -9.78 -5.48
N THR A 274 -14.29 -8.99 -6.19
CA THR A 274 -15.75 -9.03 -6.05
C THR A 274 -16.30 -10.35 -6.55
N ALA A 275 -15.80 -10.86 -7.69
CA ALA A 275 -16.18 -12.17 -8.21
C ALA A 275 -15.79 -13.30 -7.24
N LEU A 276 -14.59 -13.22 -6.63
CA LEU A 276 -14.16 -14.19 -5.60
C LEU A 276 -15.09 -14.17 -4.38
N ALA A 277 -15.47 -12.99 -3.90
CA ALA A 277 -16.36 -12.86 -2.74
C ALA A 277 -17.82 -13.29 -3.01
N ALA A 278 -18.21 -13.40 -4.27
CA ALA A 278 -19.53 -13.89 -4.67
C ALA A 278 -19.60 -15.43 -4.79
N GLN A 279 -18.48 -16.13 -4.70
CA GLN A 279 -18.48 -17.61 -4.70
C GLN A 279 -19.05 -18.14 -3.40
N PRO A 280 -19.78 -19.27 -3.44
CA PRO A 280 -20.20 -19.96 -2.20
C PRO A 280 -18.98 -20.40 -1.40
N VAL A 281 -19.00 -20.12 -0.11
CA VAL A 281 -17.97 -20.51 0.86
C VAL A 281 -18.15 -21.97 1.26
#